data_c6dd1c20ccdeb2ce3120de3b427055d1
#
_entry.id   c6dd1c20ccdeb2ce3120de3b427055d1
#
_cell.length_a   1.000
_cell.length_b   1.000
_cell.length_c   1.000
_cell.angle_alpha   90.00
_cell.angle_beta   90.00
_cell.angle_gamma   90.00
#
_symmetry.space_group_name_H-M   'P 1'
#
loop_
_entity.id
_entity.type
_entity.pdbx_description
1 polymer ?
#
loop_
_entity_poly.entity_id
_entity_poly.type
_entity_poly.pdbx_seq_one_letter_code
_entity_poly.pdbx_strand_id
1 'polypeptide(L)'
;MKASISFAELQNIIASQTKVGDKISFEAIGPKTIRVTYKLGFVPLHVDLTIESVVGSDLYLSYSGKQLIDMVLPLAQKNPALSFIEKRTDDGVILHLAQIEQAKAVLEKIDVRTVSVLADALEVDGTFKN
;
A
#
# COMPACT_ATOMS: atom_id res chain seq x y z
N MET A 1 5.02 18.31 -8.57
CA MET A 1 4.18 17.39 -9.34
C MET A 1 3.45 16.46 -8.40
N LYS A 2 2.18 16.22 -8.65
CA LYS A 2 1.37 15.31 -7.84
C LYS A 2 0.80 14.20 -8.72
N ALA A 3 0.83 12.98 -8.19
CA ALA A 3 0.19 11.83 -8.81
C ALA A 3 -0.59 11.09 -7.73
N SER A 4 -1.68 10.44 -8.11
CA SER A 4 -2.48 9.70 -7.14
C SER A 4 -2.88 8.34 -7.68
N ILE A 5 -3.09 7.40 -6.77
CA ILE A 5 -3.71 6.12 -7.06
C ILE A 5 -4.90 5.96 -6.14
N SER A 6 -6.08 5.71 -6.72
CA SER A 6 -7.29 5.56 -5.92
C SER A 6 -7.29 4.23 -5.17
N PHE A 7 -8.07 4.17 -4.09
CA PHE A 7 -8.26 2.91 -3.37
C PHE A 7 -8.94 1.87 -4.25
N ALA A 8 -9.82 2.29 -5.15
CA ALA A 8 -10.44 1.39 -6.12
C ALA A 8 -9.40 0.79 -7.07
N GLU A 9 -8.43 1.57 -7.52
CA GLU A 9 -7.34 1.07 -8.36
C GLU A 9 -6.45 0.08 -7.58
N LEU A 10 -6.12 0.39 -6.32
CA LEU A 10 -5.36 -0.52 -5.46
C LEU A 10 -6.11 -1.84 -5.27
N GLN A 11 -7.41 -1.77 -5.02
CA GLN A 11 -8.25 -2.95 -4.85
C GLN A 11 -8.27 -3.80 -6.12
N ASN A 12 -8.36 -3.16 -7.30
CA ASN A 12 -8.33 -3.85 -8.57
C ASN A 12 -6.98 -4.53 -8.83
N ILE A 13 -5.87 -3.89 -8.45
CA ILE A 13 -4.55 -4.49 -8.58
C ILE A 13 -4.48 -5.75 -7.73
N ILE A 14 -4.93 -5.69 -6.48
CA ILE A 14 -4.93 -6.84 -5.58
C ILE A 14 -5.88 -7.93 -6.09
N ALA A 15 -7.07 -7.54 -6.54
CA ALA A 15 -8.07 -8.48 -7.05
C ALA A 15 -7.60 -9.22 -8.30
N SER A 16 -6.82 -8.54 -9.15
CA SER A 16 -6.29 -9.17 -10.38
C SER A 16 -5.16 -10.16 -10.08
N GLN A 17 -4.53 -10.08 -8.92
CA GLN A 17 -3.37 -10.89 -8.56
C GLN A 17 -3.64 -11.92 -7.47
N THR A 18 -4.77 -11.81 -6.78
CA THR A 18 -5.11 -12.71 -5.67
C THR A 18 -6.60 -13.05 -5.68
N LYS A 19 -6.95 -14.14 -4.98
CA LYS A 19 -8.35 -14.54 -4.82
C LYS A 19 -9.05 -13.79 -3.69
N VAL A 20 -8.33 -12.96 -2.95
CA VAL A 20 -8.86 -12.26 -1.77
C VAL A 20 -9.17 -10.78 -2.03
N GLY A 21 -8.88 -10.30 -3.23
CA GLY A 21 -8.96 -8.87 -3.54
C GLY A 21 -10.36 -8.28 -3.39
N ASP A 22 -11.41 -9.04 -3.67
CA ASP A 22 -12.80 -8.60 -3.53
C ASP A 22 -13.24 -8.52 -2.06
N LYS A 23 -12.48 -9.12 -1.15
CA LYS A 23 -12.75 -9.12 0.29
C LYS A 23 -11.96 -8.05 1.04
N ILE A 24 -11.08 -7.33 0.33
CA ILE A 24 -10.25 -6.28 0.90
C ILE A 24 -10.84 -4.93 0.56
N SER A 25 -10.89 -4.04 1.55
CA SER A 25 -11.28 -2.66 1.36
C SER A 25 -10.32 -1.72 2.07
N PHE A 26 -10.27 -0.48 1.59
CA PHE A 26 -9.37 0.55 2.11
C PHE A 26 -10.19 1.75 2.57
N GLU A 27 -9.76 2.36 3.68
CA GLU A 27 -10.40 3.54 4.23
C GLU A 27 -9.35 4.47 4.79
N ALA A 28 -9.46 5.76 4.48
CA ALA A 28 -8.60 6.78 5.06
C ALA A 28 -9.10 7.11 6.46
N ILE A 29 -8.25 6.94 7.48
CA ILE A 29 -8.60 7.29 8.86
C ILE A 29 -7.73 8.41 9.41
N GLY A 30 -6.86 8.96 8.60
CA GLY A 30 -6.02 10.10 8.96
C GLY A 30 -5.16 10.51 7.76
N PRO A 31 -4.42 11.63 7.88
CA PRO A 31 -3.62 12.14 6.74
C PRO A 31 -2.43 11.22 6.39
N LYS A 32 -2.07 10.30 7.27
CA LYS A 32 -0.97 9.37 7.07
C LYS A 32 -1.35 7.92 7.36
N THR A 33 -2.64 7.64 7.63
CA THR A 33 -3.07 6.31 8.06
C THR A 33 -4.21 5.79 7.19
N ILE A 34 -4.04 4.56 6.71
CA ILE A 34 -5.05 3.82 5.95
C ILE A 34 -5.47 2.61 6.78
N ARG A 35 -6.77 2.39 6.89
CA ARG A 35 -7.31 1.15 7.42
C ARG A 35 -7.60 0.19 6.30
N VAL A 36 -7.00 -1.00 6.37
CA VAL A 36 -7.27 -2.11 5.47
C VAL A 36 -8.16 -3.10 6.20
N THR A 37 -9.28 -3.45 5.58
CA THR A 37 -10.23 -4.41 6.15
C THR A 37 -10.29 -5.64 5.25
N TYR A 38 -10.17 -6.81 5.85
CA TYR A 38 -10.36 -8.10 5.17
C TYR A 38 -11.53 -8.83 5.81
N LYS A 39 -12.49 -9.23 5.00
CA LYS A 39 -13.65 -9.99 5.49
C LYS A 39 -13.37 -11.48 5.44
N LEU A 40 -13.21 -12.09 6.60
CA LEU A 40 -13.10 -13.53 6.76
C LEU A 40 -14.47 -14.09 7.14
N GLY A 41 -15.25 -14.50 6.13
CA GLY A 41 -16.65 -14.85 6.34
C GLY A 41 -17.45 -13.65 6.83
N PHE A 42 -18.00 -13.73 8.05
CA PHE A 42 -18.72 -12.62 8.66
C PHE A 42 -17.88 -11.77 9.60
N VAL A 43 -16.58 -12.10 9.76
CA VAL A 43 -15.69 -11.42 10.70
C VAL A 43 -14.79 -10.46 9.92
N PRO A 44 -14.92 -9.13 10.14
CA PRO A 44 -13.98 -8.19 9.56
C PRO A 44 -12.70 -8.15 10.39
N LEU A 45 -11.55 -8.24 9.70
CA LEU A 45 -10.24 -8.07 10.32
C LEU A 45 -9.65 -6.75 9.80
N HIS A 46 -9.15 -5.93 10.72
CA HIS A 46 -8.60 -4.62 10.39
C HIS A 46 -7.12 -4.57 10.65
N VAL A 47 -6.41 -3.87 9.77
CA VAL A 47 -5.04 -3.43 10.03
C VAL A 47 -4.95 -1.96 9.66
N ASP A 48 -4.34 -1.17 10.53
CA ASP A 48 -4.10 0.24 10.28
C ASP A 48 -2.63 0.42 9.89
N LEU A 49 -2.41 0.99 8.71
CA LEU A 49 -1.08 1.25 8.16
C LEU A 49 -0.81 2.74 8.22
N THR A 50 0.25 3.11 8.94
CA THR A 50 0.64 4.51 9.10
C THR A 50 1.94 4.76 8.36
N ILE A 51 1.97 5.80 7.53
CA ILE A 51 3.17 6.19 6.79
C ILE A 51 4.14 6.86 7.76
N GLU A 52 5.30 6.22 7.98
CA GLU A 52 6.33 6.74 8.87
C GLU A 52 7.34 7.60 8.11
N SER A 53 7.75 7.16 6.94
CA SER A 53 8.71 7.90 6.13
C SER A 53 8.65 7.47 4.66
N VAL A 54 9.24 8.31 3.82
CA VAL A 54 9.40 8.04 2.40
C VAL A 54 10.88 8.17 2.07
N VAL A 55 11.47 7.12 1.48
CA VAL A 55 12.87 7.14 1.05
C VAL A 55 12.92 6.72 -0.41
N GLY A 56 13.24 7.67 -1.30
CA GLY A 56 13.15 7.41 -2.73
C GLY A 56 11.70 7.14 -3.14
N SER A 57 11.43 5.97 -3.70
CA SER A 57 10.08 5.51 -4.03
C SER A 57 9.57 4.44 -3.07
N ASP A 58 10.21 4.28 -1.90
CA ASP A 58 9.82 3.30 -0.90
C ASP A 58 9.05 3.98 0.22
N LEU A 59 7.90 3.39 0.58
CA LEU A 59 7.09 3.81 1.72
C LEU A 59 7.39 2.91 2.91
N TYR A 60 7.79 3.52 4.02
CA TYR A 60 7.99 2.83 5.28
C TYR A 60 6.73 3.01 6.12
N LEU A 61 6.05 1.91 6.41
CA LEU A 61 4.78 1.89 7.12
C LEU A 61 4.93 1.14 8.43
N SER A 62 4.31 1.63 9.49
CA SER A 62 4.04 0.84 10.69
C SER A 62 2.62 0.30 10.63
N TYR A 63 2.35 -0.80 11.33
CA TYR A 63 1.01 -1.36 11.33
C TYR A 63 0.56 -1.76 12.73
N SER A 64 -0.76 -1.73 12.93
CA SER A 64 -1.46 -2.36 14.03
C SER A 64 -2.44 -3.37 13.45
N GLY A 65 -2.80 -4.41 14.18
CA GLY A 65 -3.66 -5.47 13.65
C GLY A 65 -2.85 -6.62 13.08
N LYS A 66 -1.94 -7.15 13.88
CA LYS A 66 -0.98 -8.18 13.50
C LYS A 66 -1.62 -9.43 12.87
N GLN A 67 -2.82 -9.80 13.30
CA GLN A 67 -3.49 -11.00 12.78
C GLN A 67 -3.68 -10.96 11.26
N LEU A 68 -4.15 -9.81 10.75
CA LEU A 68 -4.36 -9.66 9.31
C LEU A 68 -3.04 -9.69 8.56
N ILE A 69 -2.01 -9.03 9.08
CA ILE A 69 -0.68 -9.01 8.46
C ILE A 69 -0.09 -10.43 8.41
N ASP A 70 -0.19 -11.19 9.50
CA ASP A 70 0.34 -12.55 9.56
C ASP A 70 -0.39 -13.49 8.58
N MET A 71 -1.64 -13.20 8.22
CA MET A 71 -2.38 -13.96 7.22
C MET A 71 -2.03 -13.57 5.79
N VAL A 72 -1.88 -12.29 5.54
CA VAL A 72 -1.76 -11.76 4.16
C VAL A 72 -0.32 -11.77 3.66
N LEU A 73 0.66 -11.44 4.50
CA LEU A 73 2.06 -11.33 4.08
C LEU A 73 2.63 -12.61 3.48
N PRO A 74 2.40 -13.82 4.06
CA PRO A 74 2.90 -15.03 3.42
C PRO A 74 2.34 -15.27 2.02
N LEU A 75 1.08 -14.85 1.79
CA LEU A 75 0.47 -14.95 0.46
C LEU A 75 1.12 -13.96 -0.52
N ALA A 76 1.39 -12.75 -0.06
CA ALA A 76 2.05 -11.74 -0.87
C ALA A 76 3.47 -12.15 -1.24
N GLN A 77 4.21 -12.75 -0.29
CA GLN A 77 5.58 -13.20 -0.52
C GLN A 77 5.68 -14.33 -1.54
N LYS A 78 4.64 -15.14 -1.67
CA LYS A 78 4.57 -16.25 -2.63
C LYS A 78 4.13 -15.79 -4.02
N ASN A 79 3.60 -14.60 -4.15
CA ASN A 79 3.09 -14.08 -5.41
C ASN A 79 4.06 -13.03 -5.98
N PRO A 80 4.77 -13.30 -7.09
CA PRO A 80 5.72 -12.35 -7.65
C PRO A 80 5.11 -10.98 -8.01
N ALA A 81 3.81 -10.95 -8.33
CA ALA A 81 3.12 -9.70 -8.67
C ALA A 81 2.94 -8.79 -7.44
N LEU A 82 3.06 -9.33 -6.24
CA LEU A 82 2.96 -8.59 -4.98
C LEU A 82 4.34 -8.38 -4.33
N SER A 83 5.42 -8.49 -5.10
CA SER A 83 6.79 -8.32 -4.62
C SER A 83 7.08 -6.89 -4.15
N PHE A 84 6.20 -5.93 -4.45
CA PHE A 84 6.33 -4.56 -3.95
C PHE A 84 6.06 -4.43 -2.45
N ILE A 85 5.59 -5.50 -1.78
CA ILE A 85 5.34 -5.54 -0.34
C ILE A 85 6.47 -6.31 0.34
N GLU A 86 7.17 -5.66 1.27
CA GLU A 86 8.26 -6.28 2.03
C GLU A 86 8.01 -6.11 3.52
N LYS A 87 8.12 -7.20 4.29
CA LYS A 87 7.98 -7.14 5.75
C LYS A 87 9.31 -6.74 6.39
N ARG A 88 9.25 -5.79 7.32
CA ARG A 88 10.39 -5.43 8.17
C ARG A 88 10.45 -6.35 9.38
N THR A 89 11.58 -6.32 10.09
CA THR A 89 11.79 -7.14 11.29
C THR A 89 10.98 -6.70 12.50
N ASP A 90 10.57 -5.44 12.53
CA ASP A 90 9.68 -4.89 13.55
C ASP A 90 8.23 -4.84 13.02
N ASP A 91 7.34 -4.11 13.68
CA ASP A 91 5.94 -3.98 13.27
C ASP A 91 5.80 -3.03 12.05
N GLY A 92 6.53 -3.34 10.99
CA GLY A 92 6.58 -2.50 9.82
C GLY A 92 6.54 -3.26 8.50
N VAL A 93 6.16 -2.52 7.45
CA VAL A 93 6.10 -3.00 6.08
C VAL A 93 6.70 -1.92 5.19
N ILE A 94 7.41 -2.34 4.15
CA ILE A 94 7.93 -1.42 3.13
C ILE A 94 7.14 -1.67 1.85
N LEU A 95 6.59 -0.61 1.28
CA LEU A 95 5.98 -0.67 -0.05
C LEU A 95 6.94 -0.07 -1.06
N HIS A 96 7.40 -0.89 -2.00
CA HIS A 96 8.28 -0.46 -3.08
C HIS A 96 7.41 0.04 -4.23
N LEU A 97 7.05 1.31 -4.21
CA LEU A 97 6.10 1.89 -5.17
C LEU A 97 6.56 1.76 -6.62
N ALA A 98 7.88 1.82 -6.85
CA ALA A 98 8.43 1.68 -8.20
C ALA A 98 8.26 0.27 -8.79
N GLN A 99 7.93 -0.72 -7.96
CA GLN A 99 7.64 -2.07 -8.43
C GLN A 99 6.18 -2.30 -8.76
N ILE A 100 5.32 -1.31 -8.46
CA ILE A 100 3.92 -1.33 -8.89
C ILE A 100 3.88 -0.90 -10.35
N GLU A 101 3.47 -1.80 -11.23
CA GLU A 101 3.57 -1.59 -12.67
C GLU A 101 2.81 -0.35 -13.13
N GLN A 102 1.64 -0.09 -12.58
CA GLN A 102 0.83 1.08 -12.91
C GLN A 102 1.47 2.40 -12.50
N ALA A 103 2.33 2.38 -11.48
CA ALA A 103 3.00 3.57 -10.97
C ALA A 103 4.41 3.75 -11.51
N LYS A 104 5.00 2.70 -12.05
CA LYS A 104 6.42 2.66 -12.42
C LYS A 104 6.81 3.76 -13.40
N ALA A 105 6.02 3.95 -14.44
CA ALA A 105 6.34 4.93 -15.48
C ALA A 105 6.38 6.36 -14.93
N VAL A 106 5.51 6.68 -13.98
CA VAL A 106 5.46 8.00 -13.33
C VAL A 106 6.63 8.14 -12.36
N LEU A 107 6.86 7.11 -11.53
CA LEU A 107 7.87 7.17 -10.48
C LEU A 107 9.30 7.17 -11.01
N GLU A 108 9.52 6.68 -12.22
CA GLU A 108 10.83 6.77 -12.89
C GLU A 108 11.18 8.21 -13.26
N LYS A 109 10.21 9.10 -13.36
CA LYS A 109 10.38 10.48 -13.82
C LYS A 109 10.38 11.50 -12.69
N ILE A 110 10.04 11.10 -11.47
CA ILE A 110 9.94 12.03 -10.35
C ILE A 110 10.72 11.51 -9.14
N ASP A 111 11.20 12.46 -8.35
CA ASP A 111 11.74 12.19 -7.01
C ASP A 111 10.61 12.43 -6.01
N VAL A 112 10.19 11.37 -5.32
CA VAL A 112 9.09 11.45 -4.37
C VAL A 112 9.53 12.18 -3.11
N ARG A 113 8.75 13.16 -2.68
CA ARG A 113 8.99 13.93 -1.45
C ARG A 113 8.07 13.52 -0.34
N THR A 114 6.78 13.45 -0.64
CA THR A 114 5.76 13.11 0.35
C THR A 114 4.71 12.19 -0.25
N VAL A 115 4.12 11.39 0.63
CA VAL A 115 2.95 10.59 0.30
C VAL A 115 1.90 10.90 1.35
N SER A 116 0.68 11.19 0.90
CA SER A 116 -0.43 11.54 1.76
C SER A 116 -1.62 10.64 1.50
N VAL A 117 -2.43 10.44 2.53
CA VAL A 117 -3.67 9.66 2.43
C VAL A 117 -4.80 10.65 2.25
N LEU A 118 -5.49 10.55 1.11
CA LEU A 118 -6.71 11.30 0.82
C LEU A 118 -7.93 10.45 1.18
N ALA A 119 -9.12 11.01 1.07
CA ALA A 119 -10.35 10.31 1.43
C ALA A 119 -10.55 9.00 0.66
N ASP A 120 -10.07 8.93 -0.59
CA ASP A 120 -10.28 7.80 -1.50
C ASP A 120 -9.04 7.41 -2.30
N ALA A 121 -7.87 7.94 -1.95
CA ALA A 121 -6.66 7.74 -2.74
C ALA A 121 -5.39 7.94 -1.91
N LEU A 122 -4.28 7.43 -2.44
CA LEU A 122 -2.94 7.82 -2.03
C LEU A 122 -2.44 8.88 -3.01
N GLU A 123 -1.88 9.96 -2.47
CA GLU A 123 -1.28 11.02 -3.28
C GLU A 123 0.23 11.05 -3.07
N VAL A 124 0.95 11.08 -4.17
CA VAL A 124 2.41 11.20 -4.18
C VAL A 124 2.76 12.59 -4.69
N ASP A 125 3.55 13.34 -3.94
CA ASP A 125 4.05 14.64 -4.35
C ASP A 125 5.57 14.57 -4.51
N GLY A 126 6.07 15.11 -5.62
CA GLY A 126 7.49 15.05 -5.91
C GLY A 126 7.90 16.09 -6.95
N THR A 127 9.17 16.01 -7.34
CA THR A 127 9.75 16.87 -8.36
C THR A 127 10.24 16.01 -9.53
N PHE A 128 10.25 16.58 -10.73
CA PHE A 128 10.81 15.87 -11.88
C PHE A 128 12.29 15.61 -11.68
N LYS A 129 12.74 14.43 -12.07
CA LYS A 129 14.15 14.11 -12.12
C LYS A 129 14.84 14.92 -13.22
N ASN A 130 16.03 15.37 -12.90
CA ASN A 130 16.88 16.06 -13.87
C ASN A 130 17.61 15.08 -14.78
#